data_78fcdde5f1362784f9f5978e56e7322c
#
_entry.id   78fcdde5f1362784f9f5978e56e7322c
#
_cell.length_a   1.000
_cell.length_b   1.000
_cell.length_c   1.000
_cell.angle_alpha   90.00
_cell.angle_beta   90.00
_cell.angle_gamma   90.00
#
_symmetry.space_group_name_H-M   'P 1'
#
loop_
_entity.id
_entity.type
_entity.pdbx_description
1 polymer ?
#
loop_
_entity_poly.entity_id
_entity_poly.type
_entity_poly.pdbx_seq_one_letter_code
_entity_poly.pdbx_strand_id
1 'polypeptide(L)'
;LRRFSVIVPTFQRRDTVLRSVSALAGQRERDFEVIVVDDGSGDGSAAALRELQVDFPLTVLEQPNRGAAAARNAGAEAADGELLVFLDDDMRADPALLAEHDRSHREGADMVMGDLPLDPASPRNLLSWGVGSWAARRCERLTASAAAQIGIGDLLTGQMSISREAFAALGGLDPTFTRDGLFGGEDLDFGHRVLAAGYKVVFNPAAISYQYYDVDPAKYLRRARETGRSDRELVAKHPELAAALAAGPSFKTRRSRWLLTPFLLAPSFFSAPLRAGAALLVRSGLNTPRARSLFFAVRTLEYQRGARLVDRGTAV
;
A
#
# COMPACT_ATOMS: atom_id res chain seq x y z
N LEU A 1 25.88 12.37 -7.65
CA LEU A 1 24.48 11.94 -7.52
C LEU A 1 24.48 10.41 -7.44
N ARG A 2 23.72 9.83 -6.52
CA ARG A 2 23.50 8.39 -6.48
C ARG A 2 22.49 7.97 -7.54
N ARG A 3 22.52 6.67 -7.89
CA ARG A 3 21.51 6.15 -8.81
C ARG A 3 20.15 6.04 -8.14
N PHE A 4 20.09 5.53 -6.88
CA PHE A 4 18.83 5.31 -6.18
C PHE A 4 18.79 5.93 -4.79
N SER A 5 17.62 6.48 -4.42
CA SER A 5 17.22 6.70 -3.04
C SER A 5 16.03 5.81 -2.71
N VAL A 6 16.23 4.84 -1.81
CA VAL A 6 15.17 3.97 -1.31
C VAL A 6 14.50 4.63 -0.14
N ILE A 7 13.21 4.96 -0.26
CA ILE A 7 12.42 5.69 0.74
C ILE A 7 11.48 4.72 1.44
N VAL A 8 11.65 4.59 2.76
CA VAL A 8 10.88 3.66 3.60
C VAL A 8 10.13 4.45 4.67
N PRO A 9 8.81 4.69 4.52
CA PRO A 9 8.00 5.27 5.59
C PRO A 9 7.71 4.21 6.66
N THR A 10 7.75 4.58 7.95
CA THR A 10 7.39 3.67 9.04
C THR A 10 6.63 4.38 10.15
N PHE A 11 5.74 3.64 10.83
CA PHE A 11 5.02 4.11 12.01
C PHE A 11 4.64 2.95 12.93
N GLN A 12 5.20 2.91 14.16
CA GLN A 12 4.91 1.90 15.19
C GLN A 12 5.14 0.45 14.71
N ARG A 13 6.29 0.20 14.03
CA ARG A 13 6.59 -1.10 13.41
C ARG A 13 8.09 -1.45 13.46
N ARG A 14 8.71 -1.24 14.63
CA ARG A 14 10.16 -1.38 14.85
C ARG A 14 10.74 -2.65 14.22
N ASP A 15 10.27 -3.82 14.63
CA ASP A 15 10.87 -5.09 14.17
C ASP A 15 10.65 -5.34 12.67
N THR A 16 9.58 -4.81 12.12
CA THR A 16 9.25 -4.95 10.70
C THR A 16 10.15 -4.07 9.85
N VAL A 17 10.30 -2.78 10.21
CA VAL A 17 11.18 -1.85 9.47
C VAL A 17 12.64 -2.25 9.56
N LEU A 18 13.14 -2.72 10.70
CA LEU A 18 14.49 -3.23 10.83
C LEU A 18 14.77 -4.40 9.89
N ARG A 19 13.82 -5.33 9.76
CA ARG A 19 13.91 -6.46 8.83
C ARG A 19 13.92 -6.01 7.37
N SER A 20 13.04 -5.07 7.01
CA SER A 20 12.95 -4.50 5.66
C SER A 20 14.25 -3.81 5.26
N VAL A 21 14.75 -2.91 6.11
CA VAL A 21 16.00 -2.17 5.87
C VAL A 21 17.20 -3.10 5.82
N SER A 22 17.32 -4.07 6.75
CA SER A 22 18.42 -5.04 6.76
C SER A 22 18.48 -5.87 5.48
N ALA A 23 17.32 -6.18 4.86
CA ALA A 23 17.27 -6.95 3.62
C ALA A 23 17.91 -6.21 2.43
N LEU A 24 17.98 -4.88 2.47
CA LEU A 24 18.63 -4.07 1.43
C LEU A 24 20.15 -4.26 1.37
N ALA A 25 20.79 -4.76 2.42
CA ALA A 25 22.22 -5.11 2.38
C ALA A 25 22.54 -6.19 1.32
N GLY A 26 21.55 -7.01 0.97
CA GLY A 26 21.68 -8.04 -0.09
C GLY A 26 21.56 -7.53 -1.52
N GLN A 27 21.32 -6.23 -1.76
CA GLN A 27 21.13 -5.72 -3.12
C GLN A 27 22.39 -5.90 -3.97
N ARG A 28 22.20 -6.31 -5.25
CA ARG A 28 23.28 -6.42 -6.25
C ARG A 28 23.74 -5.06 -6.75
N GLU A 29 22.77 -4.14 -6.95
CA GLU A 29 23.06 -2.73 -7.19
C GLU A 29 23.56 -2.09 -5.89
N ARG A 30 24.68 -1.34 -5.97
CA ARG A 30 25.34 -0.75 -4.78
C ARG A 30 25.32 0.76 -4.78
N ASP A 31 24.93 1.41 -5.86
CA ASP A 31 24.84 2.87 -5.96
C ASP A 31 23.48 3.38 -5.45
N PHE A 32 23.22 3.11 -4.18
CA PHE A 32 21.99 3.56 -3.52
C PHE A 32 22.22 4.09 -2.11
N GLU A 33 21.27 4.81 -1.61
CA GLU A 33 21.08 5.18 -0.22
C GLU A 33 19.69 4.75 0.27
N VAL A 34 19.52 4.70 1.58
CA VAL A 34 18.23 4.41 2.22
C VAL A 34 17.84 5.58 3.12
N ILE A 35 16.63 6.07 2.95
CA ILE A 35 16.03 7.12 3.77
C ILE A 35 14.80 6.54 4.45
N VAL A 36 14.90 6.27 5.75
CA VAL A 36 13.76 5.86 6.55
C VAL A 36 13.13 7.10 7.17
N VAL A 37 11.82 7.26 6.98
CA VAL A 37 11.05 8.34 7.61
C VAL A 37 10.15 7.75 8.68
N ASP A 38 10.50 7.98 9.92
CA ASP A 38 9.70 7.63 11.09
C ASP A 38 8.62 8.71 11.32
N ASP A 39 7.39 8.33 11.08
CA ASP A 39 6.23 9.22 11.16
C ASP A 39 5.68 9.34 12.60
N GLY A 40 6.59 9.54 13.57
CA GLY A 40 6.26 9.77 14.97
C GLY A 40 6.01 8.51 15.78
N SER A 41 6.82 7.46 15.58
CA SER A 41 6.75 6.23 16.36
C SER A 41 7.22 6.45 17.82
N GLY A 42 6.50 5.84 18.76
CA GLY A 42 6.88 5.80 20.16
C GLY A 42 7.47 4.45 20.61
N ASP A 43 7.74 3.53 19.67
CA ASP A 43 8.17 2.15 19.92
C ASP A 43 9.70 1.95 19.85
N GLY A 44 10.47 3.05 19.68
CA GLY A 44 11.92 3.02 19.56
C GLY A 44 12.44 2.68 18.16
N SER A 45 11.60 2.72 17.12
CA SER A 45 11.99 2.46 15.74
C SER A 45 13.17 3.31 15.28
N ALA A 46 13.11 4.64 15.46
CA ALA A 46 14.14 5.57 15.01
C ALA A 46 15.49 5.31 15.71
N ALA A 47 15.49 5.05 17.03
CA ALA A 47 16.69 4.75 17.78
C ALA A 47 17.35 3.45 17.28
N ALA A 48 16.55 2.39 17.13
CA ALA A 48 17.04 1.10 16.65
C ALA A 48 17.59 1.15 15.22
N LEU A 49 16.99 1.96 14.34
CA LEU A 49 17.48 2.18 12.98
C LEU A 49 18.83 2.90 12.95
N ARG A 50 19.07 3.88 13.84
CA ARG A 50 20.37 4.58 13.94
C ARG A 50 21.49 3.69 14.45
N GLU A 51 21.16 2.67 15.24
CA GLU A 51 22.11 1.66 15.73
C GLU A 51 22.34 0.52 14.73
N LEU A 52 21.52 0.43 13.68
CA LEU A 52 21.59 -0.65 12.69
C LEU A 52 22.89 -0.58 11.89
N GLN A 53 23.67 -1.66 11.93
CA GLN A 53 24.92 -1.75 11.17
C GLN A 53 24.61 -2.27 9.75
N VAL A 54 24.80 -1.41 8.75
CA VAL A 54 24.59 -1.70 7.33
C VAL A 54 25.78 -1.17 6.52
N ASP A 55 25.97 -1.70 5.31
CA ASP A 55 27.08 -1.35 4.42
C ASP A 55 26.67 -0.37 3.29
N PHE A 56 25.59 0.37 3.52
CA PHE A 56 25.07 1.44 2.66
C PHE A 56 24.73 2.68 3.51
N PRO A 57 24.68 3.88 2.91
CA PRO A 57 24.24 5.08 3.62
C PRO A 57 22.79 4.96 4.06
N LEU A 58 22.57 5.13 5.36
CA LEU A 58 21.24 5.10 6.00
C LEU A 58 20.98 6.43 6.69
N THR A 59 19.94 7.11 6.26
CA THR A 59 19.42 8.34 6.89
C THR A 59 18.10 8.04 7.57
N VAL A 60 17.95 8.44 8.83
CA VAL A 60 16.72 8.30 9.61
C VAL A 60 16.16 9.68 9.92
N LEU A 61 15.06 10.01 9.29
CA LEU A 61 14.29 11.23 9.52
C LEU A 61 13.16 10.93 10.51
N GLU A 62 12.89 11.87 11.41
CA GLU A 62 11.73 11.80 12.31
C GLU A 62 10.81 12.99 12.06
N GLN A 63 9.52 12.76 12.03
CA GLN A 63 8.50 13.82 11.93
C GLN A 63 7.33 13.50 12.88
N PRO A 64 6.54 14.52 13.32
CA PRO A 64 5.24 14.26 13.93
C PRO A 64 4.36 13.48 12.97
N ASN A 65 3.48 12.61 13.48
CA ASN A 65 2.62 11.78 12.62
C ASN A 65 1.77 12.66 11.68
N ARG A 66 2.09 12.57 10.38
CA ARG A 66 1.43 13.31 9.28
C ARG A 66 0.90 12.38 8.19
N GLY A 67 1.05 11.07 8.38
CA GLY A 67 0.60 10.04 7.46
C GLY A 67 1.63 9.62 6.42
N ALA A 68 1.40 8.46 5.82
CA ALA A 68 2.35 7.79 4.93
C ALA A 68 2.73 8.62 3.69
N ALA A 69 1.79 9.37 3.10
CA ALA A 69 2.08 10.25 1.97
C ALA A 69 3.05 11.38 2.36
N ALA A 70 2.84 12.02 3.50
CA ALA A 70 3.75 13.05 4.01
C ALA A 70 5.14 12.49 4.32
N ALA A 71 5.21 11.29 4.88
CA ALA A 71 6.48 10.61 5.16
C ALA A 71 7.24 10.28 3.86
N ARG A 72 6.55 9.77 2.83
CA ARG A 72 7.17 9.50 1.53
C ARG A 72 7.65 10.79 0.84
N ASN A 73 6.87 11.86 0.92
CA ASN A 73 7.28 13.17 0.39
C ASN A 73 8.53 13.71 1.10
N ALA A 74 8.57 13.64 2.43
CA ALA A 74 9.75 14.07 3.20
C ALA A 74 11.01 13.25 2.83
N GLY A 75 10.87 11.95 2.63
CA GLY A 75 11.95 11.10 2.14
C GLY A 75 12.40 11.48 0.73
N ALA A 76 11.46 11.78 -0.18
CA ALA A 76 11.76 12.22 -1.54
C ALA A 76 12.46 13.60 -1.59
N GLU A 77 12.12 14.48 -0.66
CA GLU A 77 12.72 15.82 -0.51
C GLU A 77 14.18 15.74 -0.03
N ALA A 78 14.48 14.75 0.82
CA ALA A 78 15.83 14.49 1.34
C ALA A 78 16.70 13.63 0.40
N ALA A 79 16.15 13.12 -0.69
CA ALA A 79 16.80 12.18 -1.58
C ALA A 79 17.84 12.84 -2.50
N ASP A 80 19.01 12.22 -2.64
CA ASP A 80 20.07 12.62 -3.56
C ASP A 80 20.09 11.79 -4.86
N GLY A 81 19.39 10.65 -4.89
CA GLY A 81 19.34 9.73 -6.04
C GLY A 81 18.59 10.31 -7.25
N GLU A 82 18.95 9.85 -8.43
CA GLU A 82 18.24 10.17 -9.68
C GLU A 82 16.85 9.51 -9.70
N LEU A 83 16.77 8.26 -9.18
CA LEU A 83 15.57 7.46 -9.09
C LEU A 83 15.15 7.33 -7.62
N LEU A 84 13.89 7.63 -7.34
CA LEU A 84 13.26 7.34 -6.06
C LEU A 84 12.66 5.94 -6.11
N VAL A 85 12.96 5.10 -5.13
CA VAL A 85 12.32 3.81 -4.91
C VAL A 85 11.51 3.89 -3.64
N PHE A 86 10.19 3.89 -3.74
CA PHE A 86 9.32 3.79 -2.57
C PHE A 86 9.15 2.32 -2.21
N LEU A 87 9.40 1.98 -0.95
CA LEU A 87 9.32 0.63 -0.42
C LEU A 87 8.65 0.67 0.95
N ASP A 88 7.58 -0.09 1.15
CA ASP A 88 6.94 -0.15 2.46
C ASP A 88 7.81 -0.88 3.50
N ASP A 89 7.62 -0.54 4.77
CA ASP A 89 8.40 -1.06 5.89
C ASP A 89 8.16 -2.57 6.16
N ASP A 90 7.21 -3.21 5.48
CA ASP A 90 6.95 -4.65 5.54
C ASP A 90 7.42 -5.42 4.29
N MET A 91 8.22 -4.78 3.46
CA MET A 91 8.76 -5.38 2.23
C MET A 91 10.17 -5.90 2.44
N ARG A 92 10.39 -7.16 2.14
CA ARG A 92 11.73 -7.76 2.05
C ARG A 92 12.16 -7.78 0.59
N ALA A 93 13.07 -6.89 0.23
CA ALA A 93 13.59 -6.75 -1.12
C ALA A 93 14.33 -8.02 -1.57
N ASP A 94 14.05 -8.49 -2.79
CA ASP A 94 14.90 -9.49 -3.47
C ASP A 94 16.26 -8.83 -3.80
N PRO A 95 17.38 -9.58 -3.78
CA PRO A 95 18.70 -9.03 -4.12
C PRO A 95 18.80 -8.38 -5.51
N ALA A 96 17.92 -8.70 -6.43
CA ALA A 96 17.89 -8.13 -7.77
C ALA A 96 16.95 -6.90 -7.89
N LEU A 97 16.21 -6.52 -6.84
CA LEU A 97 15.15 -5.50 -6.91
C LEU A 97 15.62 -4.21 -7.60
N LEU A 98 16.67 -3.57 -7.08
CA LEU A 98 17.16 -2.29 -7.63
C LEU A 98 17.73 -2.44 -9.04
N ALA A 99 18.45 -3.52 -9.33
CA ALA A 99 18.98 -3.80 -10.67
C ALA A 99 17.85 -3.99 -11.70
N GLU A 100 16.74 -4.63 -11.32
CA GLU A 100 15.58 -4.82 -12.19
C GLU A 100 14.81 -3.51 -12.43
N HIS A 101 14.71 -2.64 -11.42
CA HIS A 101 14.21 -1.29 -11.60
C HIS A 101 15.10 -0.49 -12.57
N ASP A 102 16.43 -0.52 -12.36
CA ASP A 102 17.37 0.17 -13.25
C ASP A 102 17.24 -0.28 -14.70
N ARG A 103 17.18 -1.59 -14.93
CA ARG A 103 16.99 -2.17 -16.26
C ARG A 103 15.76 -1.60 -16.94
N SER A 104 14.62 -1.56 -16.24
CA SER A 104 13.36 -1.06 -16.82
C SER A 104 13.42 0.45 -17.13
N HIS A 105 14.06 1.26 -16.29
CA HIS A 105 14.28 2.68 -16.57
C HIS A 105 15.20 2.90 -17.77
N ARG A 106 16.28 2.13 -17.89
CA ARG A 106 17.18 2.19 -19.07
C ARG A 106 16.46 1.75 -20.36
N GLU A 107 15.45 0.90 -20.29
CA GLU A 107 14.58 0.51 -21.40
C GLU A 107 13.47 1.54 -21.69
N GLY A 108 13.52 2.69 -21.01
CA GLY A 108 12.66 3.85 -21.26
C GLY A 108 11.36 3.86 -20.47
N ALA A 109 11.28 3.19 -19.31
CA ALA A 109 10.17 3.37 -18.38
C ALA A 109 10.35 4.67 -17.59
N ASP A 110 9.29 5.44 -17.42
CA ASP A 110 9.26 6.61 -16.52
C ASP A 110 8.94 6.21 -15.09
N MET A 111 8.09 5.20 -14.93
CA MET A 111 7.73 4.59 -13.64
C MET A 111 7.76 3.08 -13.75
N VAL A 112 8.32 2.42 -12.74
CA VAL A 112 8.39 0.96 -12.68
C VAL A 112 7.71 0.46 -11.41
N MET A 113 6.87 -0.56 -11.57
CA MET A 113 6.30 -1.34 -10.47
C MET A 113 6.77 -2.78 -10.57
N GLY A 114 6.95 -3.42 -9.44
CA GLY A 114 7.31 -4.83 -9.41
C GLY A 114 6.25 -5.75 -8.83
N ASP A 115 6.65 -6.99 -8.64
CA ASP A 115 5.83 -8.03 -8.03
C ASP A 115 5.95 -8.02 -6.51
N LEU A 116 4.82 -8.27 -5.84
CA LEU A 116 4.64 -8.20 -4.39
C LEU A 116 4.15 -9.54 -3.82
N PRO A 117 4.86 -10.64 -4.02
CA PRO A 117 4.44 -11.92 -3.47
C PRO A 117 4.42 -11.87 -1.93
N LEU A 118 3.53 -12.66 -1.35
CA LEU A 118 3.48 -12.80 0.11
C LEU A 118 4.79 -13.43 0.62
N ASP A 119 5.40 -12.83 1.65
CA ASP A 119 6.56 -13.42 2.31
C ASP A 119 6.14 -14.73 2.99
N PRO A 120 6.89 -15.84 2.77
CA PRO A 120 6.61 -17.13 3.40
C PRO A 120 6.58 -17.11 4.93
N ALA A 121 7.23 -16.13 5.57
CA ALA A 121 7.22 -15.93 7.01
C ALA A 121 5.92 -15.29 7.53
N SER A 122 5.03 -14.82 6.64
CA SER A 122 3.75 -14.24 7.04
C SER A 122 2.85 -15.25 7.76
N PRO A 123 2.11 -14.84 8.79
CA PRO A 123 1.13 -15.72 9.45
C PRO A 123 0.14 -16.32 8.46
N ARG A 124 -0.13 -17.63 8.57
CA ARG A 124 -1.06 -18.34 7.69
C ARG A 124 -2.50 -18.16 8.16
N ASN A 125 -3.16 -17.11 7.70
CA ASN A 125 -4.55 -16.80 8.04
C ASN A 125 -5.34 -16.26 6.82
N LEU A 126 -6.61 -15.87 7.02
CA LEU A 126 -7.47 -15.33 5.97
C LEU A 126 -6.93 -14.06 5.33
N LEU A 127 -6.23 -13.20 6.10
CA LEU A 127 -5.72 -11.93 5.62
C LEU A 127 -4.53 -12.13 4.70
N SER A 128 -3.52 -12.88 5.15
CA SER A 128 -2.33 -13.21 4.36
C SER A 128 -2.69 -14.00 3.10
N TRP A 129 -3.65 -14.95 3.22
CA TRP A 129 -4.19 -15.63 2.05
C TRP A 129 -4.82 -14.64 1.06
N GLY A 130 -5.57 -13.65 1.55
CA GLY A 130 -6.24 -12.64 0.72
C GLY A 130 -5.25 -11.80 -0.07
N VAL A 131 -4.20 -11.31 0.61
CA VAL A 131 -3.12 -10.51 0.00
C VAL A 131 -2.32 -11.33 -0.99
N GLY A 132 -1.85 -12.52 -0.61
CA GLY A 132 -1.08 -13.38 -1.52
C GLY A 132 -1.89 -13.80 -2.77
N SER A 133 -3.19 -14.11 -2.60
CA SER A 133 -4.07 -14.41 -3.73
C SER A 133 -4.32 -13.20 -4.64
N TRP A 134 -4.35 -11.99 -4.08
CA TRP A 134 -4.47 -10.76 -4.86
C TRP A 134 -3.17 -10.50 -5.64
N ALA A 135 -2.01 -10.59 -4.99
CA ALA A 135 -0.71 -10.39 -5.62
C ALA A 135 -0.48 -11.37 -6.79
N ALA A 136 -0.75 -12.67 -6.57
CA ALA A 136 -0.63 -13.68 -7.62
C ALA A 136 -1.52 -13.38 -8.85
N ARG A 137 -2.79 -13.02 -8.63
CA ARG A 137 -3.69 -12.65 -9.74
C ARG A 137 -3.26 -11.35 -10.44
N ARG A 138 -2.71 -10.37 -9.70
CA ARG A 138 -2.17 -9.14 -10.29
C ARG A 138 -0.97 -9.46 -11.19
N CYS A 139 -0.02 -10.24 -10.72
CA CYS A 139 1.14 -10.67 -11.48
C CYS A 139 0.72 -11.47 -12.73
N GLU A 140 -0.15 -12.48 -12.58
CA GLU A 140 -0.68 -13.28 -13.68
C GLU A 140 -1.36 -12.40 -14.75
N ARG A 141 -2.21 -11.46 -14.36
CA ARG A 141 -2.90 -10.55 -15.29
C ARG A 141 -1.94 -9.62 -16.01
N LEU A 142 -0.97 -9.02 -15.30
CA LEU A 142 -0.03 -8.05 -15.88
C LEU A 142 1.04 -8.70 -16.75
N THR A 143 1.26 -10.01 -16.59
CA THR A 143 2.20 -10.78 -17.41
C THR A 143 1.53 -11.58 -18.53
N ALA A 144 0.20 -11.66 -18.55
CA ALA A 144 -0.56 -12.46 -19.53
C ALA A 144 -0.31 -12.06 -20.99
N SER A 145 -0.01 -10.79 -21.25
CA SER A 145 0.35 -10.29 -22.58
C SER A 145 1.13 -8.98 -22.49
N ALA A 146 1.93 -8.69 -23.53
CA ALA A 146 2.63 -7.38 -23.64
C ALA A 146 1.65 -6.18 -23.76
N ALA A 147 0.38 -6.43 -24.09
CA ALA A 147 -0.68 -5.43 -24.17
C ALA A 147 -1.51 -5.33 -22.88
N ALA A 148 -1.10 -5.99 -21.79
CA ALA A 148 -1.82 -5.92 -20.52
C ALA A 148 -1.86 -4.46 -20.04
N GLN A 149 -3.09 -3.94 -19.89
CA GLN A 149 -3.28 -2.57 -19.42
C GLN A 149 -3.03 -2.46 -17.93
N ILE A 150 -2.20 -1.50 -17.57
CA ILE A 150 -1.98 -1.07 -16.18
C ILE A 150 -3.09 -0.08 -15.83
N GLY A 151 -3.89 -0.42 -14.85
CA GLY A 151 -4.93 0.47 -14.32
C GLY A 151 -4.45 1.20 -13.06
N ILE A 152 -5.19 2.23 -12.64
CA ILE A 152 -4.88 2.98 -11.41
C ILE A 152 -4.76 2.09 -10.18
N GLY A 153 -5.54 1.02 -10.08
CA GLY A 153 -5.49 0.05 -8.98
C GLY A 153 -4.25 -0.84 -8.95
N ASP A 154 -3.39 -0.76 -9.97
CA ASP A 154 -2.11 -1.46 -10.02
C ASP A 154 -0.94 -0.60 -9.53
N LEU A 155 -1.14 0.72 -9.48
CA LEU A 155 -0.14 1.70 -9.11
C LEU A 155 -0.08 1.83 -7.59
N LEU A 156 0.87 1.14 -6.98
CA LEU A 156 1.03 1.05 -5.54
C LEU A 156 2.38 1.63 -5.13
N THR A 157 2.38 2.54 -4.16
CA THR A 157 3.60 3.13 -3.61
C THR A 157 4.37 2.18 -2.68
N GLY A 158 3.79 1.01 -2.38
CA GLY A 158 4.44 -0.01 -1.55
C GLY A 158 5.69 -0.63 -2.16
N GLN A 159 5.83 -0.59 -3.51
CA GLN A 159 7.06 -0.91 -4.24
C GLN A 159 6.92 -0.33 -5.66
N MET A 160 7.53 0.83 -5.86
CA MET A 160 7.62 1.47 -7.17
C MET A 160 8.89 2.31 -7.28
N SER A 161 9.32 2.59 -8.50
CA SER A 161 10.35 3.61 -8.74
C SER A 161 9.91 4.61 -9.81
N ILE A 162 10.40 5.84 -9.67
CA ILE A 162 10.15 6.95 -10.58
C ILE A 162 11.34 7.92 -10.50
N SER A 163 11.65 8.69 -11.55
CA SER A 163 12.68 9.72 -11.45
C SER A 163 12.28 10.80 -10.44
N ARG A 164 13.26 11.32 -9.71
CA ARG A 164 13.05 12.40 -8.74
C ARG A 164 12.42 13.63 -9.41
N GLU A 165 12.85 13.94 -10.63
CA GLU A 165 12.31 15.04 -11.43
C GLU A 165 10.83 14.82 -11.76
N ALA A 166 10.45 13.64 -12.25
CA ALA A 166 9.05 13.33 -12.56
C ALA A 166 8.16 13.34 -11.31
N PHE A 167 8.65 12.80 -10.18
CA PHE A 167 7.93 12.85 -8.92
C PHE A 167 7.67 14.28 -8.45
N ALA A 168 8.69 15.14 -8.53
CA ALA A 168 8.56 16.57 -8.20
C ALA A 168 7.63 17.31 -9.16
N ALA A 169 7.75 17.08 -10.48
CA ALA A 169 6.88 17.67 -11.49
C ALA A 169 5.41 17.31 -11.32
N LEU A 170 5.13 16.10 -10.81
CA LEU A 170 3.79 15.66 -10.46
C LEU A 170 3.30 16.22 -9.10
N GLY A 171 4.13 16.95 -8.34
CA GLY A 171 3.79 17.53 -7.05
C GLY A 171 3.78 16.53 -5.89
N GLY A 172 4.41 15.36 -6.03
CA GLY A 172 4.49 14.33 -5.01
C GLY A 172 3.15 13.66 -4.70
N LEU A 173 3.07 13.00 -3.54
CA LEU A 173 1.84 12.35 -3.04
C LEU A 173 0.98 13.39 -2.31
N ASP A 174 -0.35 13.29 -2.44
CA ASP A 174 -1.28 14.17 -1.71
C ASP A 174 -1.45 13.69 -0.26
N PRO A 175 -0.94 14.44 0.75
CA PRO A 175 -1.01 14.01 2.14
C PRO A 175 -2.42 14.09 2.74
N THR A 176 -3.38 14.72 2.07
CA THR A 176 -4.75 14.83 2.58
C THR A 176 -5.44 13.48 2.71
N PHE A 177 -5.01 12.50 1.92
CA PHE A 177 -5.55 11.13 1.95
C PHE A 177 -5.06 10.30 3.15
N THR A 178 -3.93 10.65 3.77
CA THR A 178 -3.32 9.84 4.85
C THR A 178 -3.12 10.59 6.15
N ARG A 179 -3.44 11.88 6.21
CA ARG A 179 -3.34 12.69 7.45
C ARG A 179 -4.33 12.21 8.51
N ASP A 180 -4.06 12.52 9.77
CA ASP A 180 -4.94 12.25 10.92
C ASP A 180 -5.32 10.76 11.07
N GLY A 181 -4.41 9.85 10.67
CA GLY A 181 -4.61 8.41 10.76
C GLY A 181 -5.52 7.83 9.68
N LEU A 182 -5.86 8.58 8.64
CA LEU A 182 -6.55 8.08 7.45
C LEU A 182 -5.68 7.11 6.67
N PHE A 183 -6.30 6.29 5.85
CA PHE A 183 -5.62 5.24 5.09
C PHE A 183 -6.16 5.10 3.67
N GLY A 184 -5.26 5.19 2.69
CA GLY A 184 -5.50 4.88 1.29
C GLY A 184 -5.97 6.08 0.47
N GLY A 185 -5.88 5.95 -0.85
CA GLY A 185 -6.25 6.97 -1.83
C GLY A 185 -5.06 7.71 -2.41
N GLU A 186 -3.97 7.89 -1.67
CA GLU A 186 -2.76 8.57 -2.14
C GLU A 186 -2.11 7.87 -3.34
N ASP A 187 -2.10 6.53 -3.31
CA ASP A 187 -1.57 5.70 -4.41
C ASP A 187 -2.38 5.88 -5.69
N LEU A 188 -3.71 5.83 -5.54
CA LEU A 188 -4.64 5.96 -6.67
C LEU A 188 -4.62 7.38 -7.25
N ASP A 189 -4.56 8.41 -6.40
CA ASP A 189 -4.43 9.80 -6.80
C ASP A 189 -3.13 10.02 -7.58
N PHE A 190 -2.01 9.55 -7.03
CA PHE A 190 -0.71 9.67 -7.68
C PHE A 190 -0.67 8.90 -9.00
N GLY A 191 -1.13 7.65 -8.98
CA GLY A 191 -1.22 6.80 -10.16
C GLY A 191 -2.08 7.41 -11.26
N HIS A 192 -3.21 8.02 -10.91
CA HIS A 192 -4.04 8.76 -11.87
C HIS A 192 -3.27 9.92 -12.52
N ARG A 193 -2.56 10.73 -11.72
CA ARG A 193 -1.76 11.86 -12.24
C ARG A 193 -0.60 11.39 -13.12
N VAL A 194 0.06 10.29 -12.77
CA VAL A 194 1.11 9.66 -13.61
C VAL A 194 0.55 9.27 -14.98
N LEU A 195 -0.58 8.54 -15.01
CA LEU A 195 -1.21 8.08 -16.26
C LEU A 195 -1.77 9.25 -17.07
N ALA A 196 -2.40 10.24 -16.44
CA ALA A 196 -2.94 11.43 -17.11
C ALA A 196 -1.85 12.31 -17.72
N ALA A 197 -0.66 12.35 -17.11
CA ALA A 197 0.51 13.04 -17.65
C ALA A 197 1.20 12.29 -18.80
N GLY A 198 0.74 11.07 -19.13
CA GLY A 198 1.27 10.27 -20.23
C GLY A 198 2.60 9.58 -19.96
N TYR A 199 3.00 9.45 -18.70
CA TYR A 199 4.20 8.71 -18.31
C TYR A 199 4.10 7.23 -18.67
N LYS A 200 5.20 6.66 -19.19
CA LYS A 200 5.29 5.23 -19.51
C LYS A 200 5.49 4.41 -18.24
N VAL A 201 4.43 3.77 -17.78
CA VAL A 201 4.46 2.87 -16.62
C VAL A 201 4.72 1.44 -17.05
N VAL A 202 5.66 0.76 -16.39
CA VAL A 202 6.03 -0.63 -16.66
C VAL A 202 5.84 -1.48 -15.41
N PHE A 203 5.27 -2.67 -15.58
CA PHE A 203 5.29 -3.73 -14.59
C PHE A 203 6.43 -4.69 -14.91
N ASN A 204 7.41 -4.78 -13.99
CA ASN A 204 8.52 -5.73 -14.11
C ASN A 204 8.34 -6.86 -13.09
N PRO A 205 7.94 -8.08 -13.52
CA PRO A 205 7.73 -9.20 -12.61
C PRO A 205 9.02 -9.73 -11.96
N ALA A 206 10.21 -9.34 -12.46
CA ALA A 206 11.49 -9.70 -11.87
C ALA A 206 11.95 -8.73 -10.76
N ALA A 207 11.36 -7.54 -10.70
CA ALA A 207 11.56 -6.60 -9.60
C ALA A 207 10.70 -7.02 -8.41
N ILE A 208 11.22 -7.89 -7.56
CA ILE A 208 10.44 -8.57 -6.50
C ILE A 208 10.73 -7.96 -5.13
N SER A 209 9.66 -7.71 -4.37
CA SER A 209 9.74 -7.55 -2.91
C SER A 209 8.66 -8.39 -2.22
N TYR A 210 9.07 -9.18 -1.24
CA TYR A 210 8.18 -10.10 -0.51
C TYR A 210 7.49 -9.35 0.63
N GLN A 211 6.16 -9.29 0.59
CA GLN A 211 5.39 -8.58 1.62
C GLN A 211 5.18 -9.46 2.86
N TYR A 212 5.72 -9.04 3.99
CA TYR A 212 5.41 -9.63 5.29
C TYR A 212 4.09 -9.07 5.81
N TYR A 213 3.03 -9.86 5.74
CA TYR A 213 1.69 -9.39 6.04
C TYR A 213 1.17 -9.96 7.36
N ASP A 214 1.32 -9.17 8.43
CA ASP A 214 0.77 -9.45 9.75
C ASP A 214 0.00 -8.22 10.26
N VAL A 215 -1.31 -8.24 10.08
CA VAL A 215 -2.21 -7.13 10.41
C VAL A 215 -3.29 -7.59 11.37
N ASP A 216 -3.50 -6.85 12.45
CA ASP A 216 -4.62 -7.09 13.36
C ASP A 216 -5.96 -7.01 12.60
N PRO A 217 -6.87 -7.99 12.79
CA PRO A 217 -8.14 -8.04 12.05
C PRO A 217 -9.04 -6.82 12.27
N ALA A 218 -9.02 -6.20 13.45
CA ALA A 218 -9.81 -5.00 13.71
C ALA A 218 -9.22 -3.79 12.95
N LYS A 219 -7.88 -3.67 12.92
CA LYS A 219 -7.17 -2.67 12.10
C LYS A 219 -7.48 -2.85 10.62
N TYR A 220 -7.49 -4.10 10.12
CA TYR A 220 -7.84 -4.40 8.73
C TYR A 220 -9.27 -3.95 8.37
N LEU A 221 -10.25 -4.24 9.23
CA LEU A 221 -11.64 -3.84 8.99
C LEU A 221 -11.82 -2.31 9.08
N ARG A 222 -11.10 -1.64 9.97
CA ARG A 222 -11.05 -0.17 10.04
C ARG A 222 -10.48 0.41 8.75
N ARG A 223 -9.34 -0.09 8.27
CA ARG A 223 -8.75 0.32 6.99
C ARG A 223 -9.73 0.13 5.82
N ALA A 224 -10.51 -0.96 5.82
CA ALA A 224 -11.55 -1.14 4.79
C ALA A 224 -12.58 -0.01 4.78
N ARG A 225 -12.95 0.52 5.95
CA ARG A 225 -13.84 1.69 6.07
C ARG A 225 -13.16 2.97 5.56
N GLU A 226 -11.92 3.19 5.96
CA GLU A 226 -11.12 4.33 5.52
C GLU A 226 -10.94 4.32 3.99
N THR A 227 -10.65 3.16 3.39
CA THR A 227 -10.60 3.00 1.93
C THR A 227 -11.93 3.39 1.26
N GLY A 228 -13.06 2.95 1.82
CA GLY A 228 -14.36 3.31 1.25
C GLY A 228 -14.64 4.83 1.27
N ARG A 229 -14.17 5.53 2.30
CA ARG A 229 -14.21 6.99 2.40
C ARG A 229 -13.26 7.62 1.36
N SER A 230 -12.02 7.19 1.35
CA SER A 230 -10.96 7.69 0.48
C SER A 230 -11.32 7.54 -1.01
N ASP A 231 -11.94 6.42 -1.42
CA ASP A 231 -12.40 6.22 -2.79
C ASP A 231 -13.48 7.26 -3.19
N ARG A 232 -14.32 7.70 -2.25
CA ARG A 232 -15.33 8.76 -2.51
C ARG A 232 -14.69 10.15 -2.58
N GLU A 233 -13.73 10.44 -1.72
CA GLU A 233 -12.95 11.67 -1.77
C GLU A 233 -12.15 11.75 -3.08
N LEU A 234 -11.60 10.62 -3.53
CA LEU A 234 -10.89 10.52 -4.80
C LEU A 234 -11.82 10.79 -5.99
N VAL A 235 -13.04 10.24 -6.00
CA VAL A 235 -14.04 10.53 -7.04
C VAL A 235 -14.48 12.00 -7.00
N ALA A 236 -14.56 12.60 -5.83
CA ALA A 236 -14.87 14.03 -5.72
C ALA A 236 -13.74 14.92 -6.30
N LYS A 237 -12.48 14.50 -6.13
CA LYS A 237 -11.30 15.17 -6.68
C LYS A 237 -11.13 14.90 -8.18
N HIS A 238 -11.41 13.67 -8.63
CA HIS A 238 -11.24 13.17 -10.00
C HIS A 238 -12.54 12.48 -10.48
N PRO A 239 -13.55 13.23 -10.93
CA PRO A 239 -14.85 12.67 -11.31
C PRO A 239 -14.79 11.61 -12.42
N GLU A 240 -13.79 11.67 -13.29
CA GLU A 240 -13.53 10.70 -14.36
C GLU A 240 -13.21 9.29 -13.83
N LEU A 241 -12.75 9.16 -12.59
CA LEU A 241 -12.50 7.88 -11.95
C LEU A 241 -13.76 7.20 -11.40
N ALA A 242 -14.92 7.87 -11.46
CA ALA A 242 -16.15 7.34 -10.92
C ALA A 242 -16.50 5.95 -11.48
N ALA A 243 -16.33 5.73 -12.78
CA ALA A 243 -16.59 4.44 -13.42
C ALA A 243 -15.62 3.34 -12.97
N ALA A 244 -14.34 3.65 -12.83
CA ALA A 244 -13.30 2.71 -12.38
C ALA A 244 -13.49 2.31 -10.91
N LEU A 245 -13.89 3.25 -10.04
CA LEU A 245 -14.08 3.04 -8.61
C LEU A 245 -15.51 2.58 -8.25
N ALA A 246 -16.49 2.74 -9.16
CA ALA A 246 -17.84 2.20 -8.98
C ALA A 246 -17.87 0.67 -8.82
N ALA A 247 -16.85 -0.02 -9.35
CA ALA A 247 -16.63 -1.45 -9.19
C ALA A 247 -16.06 -1.84 -7.80
N GLY A 248 -15.97 -0.91 -6.87
CA GLY A 248 -15.50 -1.14 -5.50
C GLY A 248 -16.17 -2.33 -4.81
N PRO A 249 -15.69 -2.76 -3.63
CA PRO A 249 -16.21 -3.94 -2.95
C PRO A 249 -17.73 -3.93 -2.81
N SER A 250 -18.39 -4.89 -3.46
CA SER A 250 -19.84 -5.07 -3.44
C SER A 250 -20.20 -6.44 -2.86
N PHE A 251 -21.43 -6.57 -2.33
CA PHE A 251 -21.91 -7.85 -1.82
C PHE A 251 -22.07 -8.87 -2.96
N LYS A 252 -21.26 -9.92 -2.95
CA LYS A 252 -21.18 -10.93 -4.01
C LYS A 252 -22.46 -11.76 -4.19
N THR A 253 -23.29 -11.87 -3.13
CA THR A 253 -24.51 -12.69 -3.17
C THR A 253 -25.73 -11.87 -2.76
N ARG A 254 -26.91 -12.20 -3.35
CA ARG A 254 -28.20 -11.61 -2.93
C ARG A 254 -28.44 -11.79 -1.43
N ARG A 255 -28.07 -12.96 -0.88
CA ARG A 255 -28.25 -13.26 0.54
C ARG A 255 -27.38 -12.35 1.42
N SER A 256 -26.10 -12.18 1.12
CA SER A 256 -25.22 -11.28 1.90
C SER A 256 -25.67 -9.82 1.78
N ARG A 257 -26.12 -9.39 0.62
CA ARG A 257 -26.70 -8.07 0.40
C ARG A 257 -27.94 -7.87 1.29
N TRP A 258 -28.91 -8.78 1.24
CA TRP A 258 -30.15 -8.69 2.03
C TRP A 258 -29.88 -8.68 3.53
N LEU A 259 -28.99 -9.55 4.04
CA LEU A 259 -28.68 -9.66 5.46
C LEU A 259 -27.87 -8.48 6.01
N LEU A 260 -26.96 -7.91 5.22
CA LEU A 260 -26.03 -6.89 5.72
C LEU A 260 -26.45 -5.45 5.39
N THR A 261 -27.35 -5.24 4.41
CA THR A 261 -27.81 -3.88 4.07
C THR A 261 -28.44 -3.13 5.28
N PRO A 262 -29.23 -3.75 6.18
CA PRO A 262 -29.73 -3.04 7.35
C PRO A 262 -28.62 -2.44 8.23
N PHE A 263 -27.49 -3.14 8.34
CA PHE A 263 -26.34 -2.66 9.12
C PHE A 263 -25.63 -1.46 8.50
N LEU A 264 -25.83 -1.19 7.20
CA LEU A 264 -25.28 0.02 6.57
C LEU A 264 -25.90 1.31 7.13
N LEU A 265 -27.17 1.24 7.54
CA LEU A 265 -27.92 2.39 8.07
C LEU A 265 -27.90 2.45 9.59
N ALA A 266 -27.63 1.32 10.24
CA ALA A 266 -27.60 1.22 11.69
C ALA A 266 -26.33 1.90 12.27
N PRO A 267 -26.39 2.46 13.49
CA PRO A 267 -25.21 2.92 14.21
C PRO A 267 -24.12 1.86 14.28
N SER A 268 -22.84 2.29 14.33
CA SER A 268 -21.69 1.39 14.19
C SER A 268 -21.59 0.30 15.27
N PHE A 269 -22.15 0.53 16.43
CA PHE A 269 -22.15 -0.44 17.52
C PHE A 269 -22.99 -1.70 17.21
N PHE A 270 -24.04 -1.61 16.38
CA PHE A 270 -24.80 -2.80 15.94
C PHE A 270 -23.99 -3.76 15.07
N SER A 271 -22.95 -3.28 14.39
CA SER A 271 -22.04 -4.15 13.63
C SER A 271 -20.86 -4.67 14.46
N ALA A 272 -20.73 -4.30 15.73
CA ALA A 272 -19.63 -4.75 16.59
C ALA A 272 -19.56 -6.30 16.73
N PRO A 273 -20.67 -7.04 16.91
CA PRO A 273 -20.62 -8.50 16.95
C PRO A 273 -20.13 -9.11 15.62
N LEU A 274 -20.50 -8.52 14.47
CA LEU A 274 -20.04 -8.99 13.16
C LEU A 274 -18.53 -8.80 13.01
N ARG A 275 -18.00 -7.65 13.43
CA ARG A 275 -16.55 -7.39 13.42
C ARG A 275 -15.80 -8.32 14.36
N ALA A 276 -16.33 -8.55 15.57
CA ALA A 276 -15.73 -9.47 16.53
C ALA A 276 -15.71 -10.92 15.99
N GLY A 277 -16.81 -11.37 15.39
CA GLY A 277 -16.88 -12.68 14.74
C GLY A 277 -15.91 -12.81 13.56
N ALA A 278 -15.78 -11.77 12.73
CA ALA A 278 -14.81 -11.74 11.63
C ALA A 278 -13.37 -11.79 12.16
N ALA A 279 -13.06 -11.04 13.23
CA ALA A 279 -11.74 -11.07 13.86
C ALA A 279 -11.42 -12.46 14.46
N LEU A 280 -12.40 -13.11 15.09
CA LEU A 280 -12.25 -14.46 15.61
C LEU A 280 -11.98 -15.48 14.50
N LEU A 281 -12.64 -15.37 13.35
CA LEU A 281 -12.36 -16.21 12.17
C LEU A 281 -10.90 -16.09 11.69
N VAL A 282 -10.35 -14.88 11.68
CA VAL A 282 -8.93 -14.69 11.30
C VAL A 282 -8.02 -15.35 12.34
N ARG A 283 -8.27 -15.12 13.63
CA ARG A 283 -7.44 -15.63 14.73
C ARG A 283 -7.54 -17.16 14.88
N SER A 284 -8.64 -17.76 14.47
CA SER A 284 -8.80 -19.23 14.50
C SER A 284 -7.98 -19.96 13.44
N GLY A 285 -7.37 -19.26 12.49
CA GLY A 285 -6.64 -19.86 11.37
C GLY A 285 -7.55 -20.55 10.33
N LEU A 286 -8.88 -20.54 10.51
CA LEU A 286 -9.82 -21.14 9.56
C LEU A 286 -9.75 -20.42 8.21
N ASN A 287 -9.35 -21.15 7.16
CA ASN A 287 -9.23 -20.62 5.80
C ASN A 287 -10.09 -21.41 4.79
N THR A 288 -11.35 -21.66 5.15
CA THR A 288 -12.32 -22.34 4.28
C THR A 288 -13.03 -21.35 3.36
N PRO A 289 -13.61 -21.78 2.21
CA PRO A 289 -14.39 -20.89 1.33
C PRO A 289 -15.55 -20.18 2.06
N ARG A 290 -16.18 -20.82 3.04
CA ARG A 290 -17.25 -20.22 3.85
C ARG A 290 -16.72 -19.14 4.78
N ALA A 291 -15.59 -19.39 5.47
CA ALA A 291 -14.93 -18.41 6.32
C ALA A 291 -14.50 -17.18 5.53
N ARG A 292 -13.90 -17.37 4.35
CA ARG A 292 -13.55 -16.30 3.40
C ARG A 292 -14.77 -15.49 3.01
N SER A 293 -15.86 -16.14 2.60
CA SER A 293 -17.08 -15.46 2.16
C SER A 293 -17.67 -14.60 3.28
N LEU A 294 -17.73 -15.11 4.51
CA LEU A 294 -18.24 -14.36 5.66
C LEU A 294 -17.34 -13.17 6.00
N PHE A 295 -16.03 -13.39 6.09
CA PHE A 295 -15.07 -12.34 6.40
C PHE A 295 -15.12 -11.19 5.36
N PHE A 296 -15.07 -11.52 4.07
CA PHE A 296 -15.14 -10.52 3.01
C PHE A 296 -16.50 -9.82 2.93
N ALA A 297 -17.59 -10.45 3.36
CA ALA A 297 -18.88 -9.77 3.48
C ALA A 297 -18.86 -8.69 4.58
N VAL A 298 -18.23 -8.96 5.74
CA VAL A 298 -18.03 -7.96 6.80
C VAL A 298 -17.08 -6.85 6.35
N ARG A 299 -16.00 -7.19 5.66
CA ARG A 299 -15.11 -6.20 5.04
C ARG A 299 -15.86 -5.27 4.08
N THR A 300 -16.70 -5.85 3.21
CA THR A 300 -17.53 -5.09 2.27
C THR A 300 -18.50 -4.17 3.00
N LEU A 301 -19.11 -4.62 4.10
CA LEU A 301 -19.96 -3.78 4.95
C LEU A 301 -19.19 -2.56 5.48
N GLU A 302 -17.99 -2.77 6.03
CA GLU A 302 -17.18 -1.66 6.55
C GLU A 302 -16.77 -0.68 5.44
N TYR A 303 -16.35 -1.16 4.27
CA TYR A 303 -16.06 -0.32 3.11
C TYR A 303 -17.28 0.53 2.71
N GLN A 304 -18.44 -0.09 2.52
CA GLN A 304 -19.67 0.61 2.14
C GLN A 304 -20.12 1.63 3.19
N ARG A 305 -19.84 1.38 4.46
CA ARG A 305 -20.09 2.35 5.55
C ARG A 305 -19.18 3.57 5.42
N GLY A 306 -17.90 3.37 5.10
CA GLY A 306 -16.96 4.46 4.85
C GLY A 306 -17.39 5.33 3.68
N ALA A 307 -17.72 4.71 2.54
CA ALA A 307 -18.19 5.42 1.36
C ALA A 307 -19.41 6.32 1.64
N ARG A 308 -20.37 5.85 2.44
CA ARG A 308 -21.59 6.62 2.81
C ARG A 308 -21.32 7.80 3.74
N LEU A 309 -20.23 7.84 4.46
CA LEU A 309 -19.92 9.00 5.33
C LEU A 309 -19.70 10.26 4.50
N VAL A 310 -19.02 10.13 3.36
CA VAL A 310 -18.78 11.25 2.43
C VAL A 310 -20.06 11.66 1.73
N ASP A 311 -20.88 10.70 1.25
CA ASP A 311 -22.14 10.97 0.55
C ASP A 311 -23.15 11.78 1.42
N ARG A 312 -23.02 11.73 2.76
CA ARG A 312 -23.88 12.46 3.71
C ARG A 312 -23.36 13.82 4.11
N GLY A 313 -22.25 14.28 3.53
CA GLY A 313 -21.64 15.56 3.90
C GLY A 313 -21.06 15.60 5.31
N THR A 314 -20.89 14.46 5.95
CA THR A 314 -20.16 14.33 7.22
C THR A 314 -18.66 14.22 6.93
N ALA A 315 -18.09 15.31 6.36
CA ALA A 315 -16.67 15.53 6.51
C ALA A 315 -16.43 15.85 7.99
N VAL A 316 -15.69 15.03 8.69
CA VAL A 316 -15.17 15.33 10.02
C VAL A 316 -14.02 16.31 9.89
#